data_494eb8b34a1c83f438817b29003386bc
#
_entry.id   494eb8b34a1c83f438817b29003386bc
#
_cell.length_a   1.000
_cell.length_b   1.000
_cell.length_c   1.000
_cell.angle_alpha   90.00
_cell.angle_beta   90.00
_cell.angle_gamma   90.00
#
_symmetry.space_group_name_H-M   'P 1'
#
loop_
_entity.id
_entity.type
_entity.pdbx_description
1 polymer ?
#
loop_
_entity_poly.entity_id
_entity_poly.type
_entity_poly.pdbx_seq_one_letter_code
_entity_poly.pdbx_strand_id
1 'polypeptide(L)'
;MIGSRHAFDLNGPTACEVIQPTDRDRIAARLGQDPLRRDADPEIAWERVRRSRTAIGTLLLNQSVIAGVGNVFRADLLYSLRIHPERPGRSLERTQFDQLWQTLQRMLRIGVKYNRIVTADPAEVGKSPGRMRREERLLVYKKQACRECGQIIASWKLGGRTIYACQRCQS
;
A
#
# COMPACT_ATOMS: atom_id res chain seq x y z
N MET A 1 21.99 -8.46 14.40
CA MET A 1 23.33 -8.90 13.91
C MET A 1 24.29 -7.74 14.09
N ILE A 2 25.44 -7.98 14.69
CA ILE A 2 26.45 -6.96 14.97
C ILE A 2 27.74 -7.35 14.24
N GLY A 3 28.20 -6.50 13.34
CA GLY A 3 29.50 -6.64 12.68
C GLY A 3 30.51 -5.64 13.27
N SER A 4 31.75 -5.66 12.78
CA SER A 4 32.82 -4.78 13.28
C SER A 4 32.59 -3.29 12.98
N ARG A 5 31.76 -2.94 11.99
CA ARG A 5 31.49 -1.55 11.56
C ARG A 5 30.01 -1.19 11.48
N HIS A 6 29.12 -2.19 11.47
CA HIS A 6 27.67 -1.99 11.29
C HIS A 6 26.89 -2.95 12.18
N ALA A 7 25.76 -2.49 12.67
CA ALA A 7 24.76 -3.30 13.34
C ALA A 7 23.44 -3.24 12.56
N PHE A 8 22.77 -4.39 12.47
CA PHE A 8 21.46 -4.49 11.83
C PHE A 8 20.45 -4.99 12.86
N ASP A 9 19.34 -4.29 12.96
CA ASP A 9 18.18 -4.72 13.73
C ASP A 9 17.08 -5.15 12.75
N LEU A 10 16.61 -6.39 12.87
CA LEU A 10 15.62 -6.99 12.00
C LEU A 10 14.37 -7.30 12.82
N ASN A 11 13.31 -6.49 12.59
CA ASN A 11 12.04 -6.61 13.29
C ASN A 11 10.95 -7.19 12.40
N GLY A 12 10.27 -8.26 12.88
CA GLY A 12 9.06 -8.82 12.30
C GLY A 12 9.20 -9.67 11.03
N PRO A 13 10.37 -10.25 10.68
CA PRO A 13 10.45 -11.18 9.57
C PRO A 13 9.70 -12.48 9.90
N THR A 14 9.01 -13.04 8.90
CA THR A 14 8.42 -14.39 8.99
C THR A 14 9.45 -15.49 8.69
N ALA A 15 10.52 -15.14 7.96
CA ALA A 15 11.68 -15.99 7.70
C ALA A 15 12.95 -15.12 7.67
N CYS A 16 14.05 -15.66 8.18
CA CYS A 16 15.37 -15.03 8.13
C CYS A 16 16.39 -16.15 7.91
N GLU A 17 16.78 -16.35 6.66
CA GLU A 17 17.62 -17.45 6.21
C GLU A 17 18.73 -16.95 5.31
N VAL A 18 19.87 -17.63 5.32
CA VAL A 18 20.91 -17.45 4.31
C VAL A 18 20.52 -18.32 3.11
N ILE A 19 20.28 -17.71 1.99
CA ILE A 19 19.79 -18.37 0.78
C ILE A 19 20.82 -18.32 -0.35
N GLN A 20 20.73 -19.27 -1.29
CA GLN A 20 21.50 -19.26 -2.52
C GLN A 20 20.89 -18.28 -3.56
N PRO A 21 21.68 -17.80 -4.54
CA PRO A 21 21.16 -16.93 -5.61
C PRO A 21 19.92 -17.49 -6.33
N THR A 22 19.89 -18.81 -6.55
CA THR A 22 18.75 -19.52 -7.17
C THR A 22 17.48 -19.46 -6.33
N ASP A 23 17.60 -19.46 -4.99
CA ASP A 23 16.45 -19.33 -4.09
C ASP A 23 15.93 -17.90 -4.10
N ARG A 24 16.83 -16.89 -4.14
CA ARG A 24 16.46 -15.49 -4.33
C ARG A 24 15.65 -15.30 -5.60
N ASP A 25 16.09 -15.88 -6.71
CA ASP A 25 15.41 -15.73 -8.00
C ASP A 25 14.03 -16.43 -7.99
N ARG A 26 13.94 -17.59 -7.33
CA ARG A 26 12.66 -18.29 -7.10
C ARG A 26 11.70 -17.48 -6.23
N ILE A 27 12.18 -16.81 -5.18
CA ILE A 27 11.38 -15.92 -4.34
C ILE A 27 10.92 -14.70 -5.14
N ALA A 28 11.83 -14.06 -5.87
CA ALA A 28 11.52 -12.91 -6.70
C ALA A 28 10.48 -13.22 -7.78
N ALA A 29 10.54 -14.40 -8.40
CA ALA A 29 9.58 -14.84 -9.41
C ALA A 29 8.14 -15.01 -8.90
N ARG A 30 7.94 -15.13 -7.58
CA ARG A 30 6.60 -15.19 -6.96
C ARG A 30 5.98 -13.82 -6.75
N LEU A 31 6.76 -12.75 -6.81
CA LEU A 31 6.27 -11.40 -6.61
C LEU A 31 5.51 -10.91 -7.84
N GLY A 32 4.50 -10.11 -7.58
CA GLY A 32 3.80 -9.34 -8.59
C GLY A 32 4.59 -8.13 -9.04
N GLN A 33 3.93 -7.28 -9.82
CA GLN A 33 4.55 -6.06 -10.32
C GLN A 33 4.86 -5.09 -9.17
N ASP A 34 6.12 -4.66 -9.09
CA ASP A 34 6.54 -3.60 -8.16
C ASP A 34 6.39 -2.24 -8.87
N PRO A 35 5.50 -1.36 -8.40
CA PRO A 35 5.24 -0.07 -9.06
C PRO A 35 6.46 0.84 -9.18
N LEU A 36 7.54 0.59 -8.42
CA LEU A 36 8.74 1.41 -8.46
C LEU A 36 9.77 0.94 -9.48
N ARG A 37 9.63 -0.26 -10.01
CA ARG A 37 10.54 -0.78 -11.04
C ARG A 37 10.27 -0.10 -12.38
N ARG A 38 11.32 0.07 -13.18
CA ARG A 38 11.21 0.64 -14.53
C ARG A 38 10.55 -0.29 -15.54
N ASP A 39 10.69 -1.59 -15.30
CA ASP A 39 10.13 -2.67 -16.10
C ASP A 39 8.78 -3.18 -15.58
N ALA A 40 8.15 -2.45 -14.63
CA ALA A 40 6.83 -2.80 -14.12
C ALA A 40 5.77 -2.63 -15.22
N ASP A 41 5.02 -3.69 -15.44
CA ASP A 41 3.87 -3.68 -16.35
C ASP A 41 2.56 -3.67 -15.54
N PRO A 42 1.86 -2.53 -15.50
CA PRO A 42 0.59 -2.44 -14.79
C PRO A 42 -0.49 -3.36 -15.38
N GLU A 43 -0.38 -3.75 -16.65
CA GLU A 43 -1.35 -4.64 -17.29
C GLU A 43 -1.39 -6.02 -16.63
N ILE A 44 -0.23 -6.55 -16.24
CA ILE A 44 -0.15 -7.83 -15.53
C ILE A 44 -0.88 -7.78 -14.18
N ALA A 45 -0.75 -6.67 -13.45
CA ALA A 45 -1.47 -6.47 -12.20
C ALA A 45 -2.98 -6.27 -12.44
N TRP A 46 -3.35 -5.51 -13.46
CA TRP A 46 -4.73 -5.29 -13.87
C TRP A 46 -5.44 -6.60 -14.21
N GLU A 47 -4.82 -7.45 -15.02
CA GLU A 47 -5.38 -8.76 -15.40
C GLU A 47 -5.70 -9.64 -14.18
N ARG A 48 -4.87 -9.60 -13.15
CA ARG A 48 -5.12 -10.32 -11.89
C ARG A 48 -6.26 -9.71 -11.09
N VAL A 49 -6.32 -8.38 -11.03
CA VAL A 49 -7.36 -7.65 -10.28
C VAL A 49 -8.73 -7.83 -10.94
N ARG A 50 -8.86 -7.58 -12.26
CA ARG A 50 -10.14 -7.60 -12.98
C ARG A 50 -10.81 -8.98 -13.05
N ARG A 51 -10.05 -10.06 -12.85
CA ARG A 51 -10.57 -11.44 -12.82
C ARG A 51 -10.93 -11.90 -11.41
N SER A 52 -10.57 -11.12 -10.38
CA SER A 52 -10.69 -11.56 -9.00
C SER A 52 -12.02 -11.14 -8.35
N ARG A 53 -12.65 -12.10 -7.69
CA ARG A 53 -13.79 -11.84 -6.78
C ARG A 53 -13.35 -11.40 -5.40
N THR A 54 -12.05 -11.48 -5.11
CA THR A 54 -11.47 -11.08 -3.81
C THR A 54 -11.57 -9.57 -3.64
N ALA A 55 -11.81 -9.12 -2.42
CA ALA A 55 -11.83 -7.72 -2.04
C ALA A 55 -10.54 -7.01 -2.45
N ILE A 56 -10.65 -5.80 -3.02
CA ILE A 56 -9.48 -5.02 -3.49
C ILE A 56 -8.49 -4.75 -2.36
N GLY A 57 -8.99 -4.52 -1.14
CA GLY A 57 -8.13 -4.35 0.02
C GLY A 57 -7.29 -5.60 0.35
N THR A 58 -7.77 -6.79 0.06
CA THR A 58 -7.00 -8.04 0.21
C THR A 58 -6.01 -8.22 -0.94
N LEU A 59 -6.43 -7.92 -2.17
CA LEU A 59 -5.55 -8.01 -3.35
C LEU A 59 -4.34 -7.09 -3.24
N LEU A 60 -4.51 -5.88 -2.71
CA LEU A 60 -3.41 -4.93 -2.48
C LEU A 60 -2.38 -5.42 -1.46
N LEU A 61 -2.75 -6.29 -0.51
CA LEU A 61 -1.79 -6.92 0.40
C LEU A 61 -1.09 -8.14 -0.18
N ASN A 62 -1.65 -8.71 -1.24
CA ASN A 62 -1.08 -9.89 -1.87
C ASN A 62 0.13 -9.48 -2.72
N GLN A 63 1.32 -9.74 -2.19
CA GLN A 63 2.58 -9.41 -2.84
C GLN A 63 2.77 -10.12 -4.19
N SER A 64 1.99 -11.16 -4.50
CA SER A 64 2.00 -11.77 -5.83
C SER A 64 1.16 -10.98 -6.85
N VAL A 65 0.27 -10.09 -6.42
CA VAL A 65 -0.53 -9.21 -7.29
C VAL A 65 0.22 -7.91 -7.55
N ILE A 66 0.49 -7.16 -6.47
CA ILE A 66 1.27 -5.91 -6.49
C ILE A 66 2.29 -5.98 -5.35
N ALA A 67 3.57 -5.97 -5.67
CA ALA A 67 4.62 -6.00 -4.68
C ALA A 67 4.82 -4.62 -4.02
N GLY A 68 5.32 -4.61 -2.78
CA GLY A 68 5.67 -3.39 -2.05
C GLY A 68 4.52 -2.72 -1.29
N VAL A 69 3.28 -3.15 -1.45
CA VAL A 69 2.14 -2.54 -0.77
C VAL A 69 1.97 -3.12 0.64
N GLY A 70 2.09 -2.26 1.64
CA GLY A 70 1.80 -2.57 3.04
C GLY A 70 0.45 -2.04 3.51
N ASN A 71 0.11 -2.36 4.76
CA ASN A 71 -1.21 -2.07 5.33
C ASN A 71 -1.56 -0.56 5.37
N VAL A 72 -0.57 0.30 5.56
CA VAL A 72 -0.74 1.75 5.57
C VAL A 72 -1.10 2.25 4.17
N PHE A 73 -0.27 1.91 3.18
CA PHE A 73 -0.52 2.30 1.78
C PHE A 73 -1.87 1.78 1.30
N ARG A 74 -2.24 0.53 1.61
CA ARG A 74 -3.53 -0.04 1.27
C ARG A 74 -4.70 0.80 1.75
N ALA A 75 -4.71 1.14 3.04
CA ALA A 75 -5.81 1.88 3.65
C ALA A 75 -5.94 3.29 3.06
N ASP A 76 -4.84 4.02 3.03
CA ASP A 76 -4.82 5.41 2.62
C ASP A 76 -5.00 5.58 1.10
N LEU A 77 -4.49 4.65 0.29
CA LEU A 77 -4.72 4.62 -1.16
C LEU A 77 -6.21 4.45 -1.48
N LEU A 78 -6.86 3.46 -0.87
CA LEU A 78 -8.29 3.22 -1.10
C LEU A 78 -9.15 4.40 -0.61
N TYR A 79 -8.76 5.01 0.51
CA TYR A 79 -9.41 6.21 1.01
C TYR A 79 -9.28 7.39 0.02
N SER A 80 -8.07 7.66 -0.48
CA SER A 80 -7.83 8.77 -1.41
C SER A 80 -8.61 8.64 -2.73
N LEU A 81 -8.92 7.41 -3.12
CA LEU A 81 -9.68 7.10 -4.34
C LEU A 81 -11.17 6.82 -4.07
N ARG A 82 -11.62 6.96 -2.82
CA ARG A 82 -13.00 6.71 -2.41
C ARG A 82 -13.50 5.29 -2.74
N ILE A 83 -12.61 4.32 -2.74
CA ILE A 83 -12.93 2.91 -3.03
C ILE A 83 -13.14 2.16 -1.71
N HIS A 84 -14.29 1.48 -1.56
CA HIS A 84 -14.54 0.64 -0.40
C HIS A 84 -13.57 -0.56 -0.40
N PRO A 85 -12.90 -0.88 0.73
CA PRO A 85 -11.89 -1.96 0.77
C PRO A 85 -12.43 -3.35 0.43
N GLU A 86 -13.71 -3.61 0.66
CA GLU A 86 -14.34 -4.90 0.35
C GLU A 86 -14.87 -5.02 -1.07
N ARG A 87 -14.80 -3.95 -1.83
CA ARG A 87 -15.20 -3.98 -3.23
C ARG A 87 -14.42 -5.06 -3.99
N PRO A 88 -15.09 -5.97 -4.71
CA PRO A 88 -14.40 -7.02 -5.48
C PRO A 88 -13.49 -6.43 -6.55
N GLY A 89 -12.29 -7.00 -6.72
CA GLY A 89 -11.36 -6.52 -7.76
C GLY A 89 -11.99 -6.46 -9.15
N ARG A 90 -12.79 -7.46 -9.52
CA ARG A 90 -13.50 -7.52 -10.82
C ARG A 90 -14.51 -6.40 -11.07
N SER A 91 -14.93 -5.68 -10.04
CA SER A 91 -15.87 -4.56 -10.17
C SER A 91 -15.18 -3.21 -10.35
N LEU A 92 -13.85 -3.16 -10.29
CA LEU A 92 -13.11 -1.95 -10.63
C LEU A 92 -13.15 -1.75 -12.15
N GLU A 93 -13.32 -0.49 -12.54
CA GLU A 93 -13.14 -0.08 -13.92
C GLU A 93 -11.66 0.13 -14.23
N ARG A 94 -11.31 0.05 -15.50
CA ARG A 94 -9.92 0.27 -15.93
C ARG A 94 -9.37 1.62 -15.49
N THR A 95 -10.15 2.68 -15.65
CA THR A 95 -9.80 4.03 -15.24
C THR A 95 -9.51 4.14 -13.74
N GLN A 96 -10.29 3.46 -12.91
CA GLN A 96 -10.08 3.41 -11.47
C GLN A 96 -8.77 2.67 -11.10
N PHE A 97 -8.47 1.58 -11.80
CA PHE A 97 -7.21 0.87 -11.61
C PHE A 97 -6.01 1.72 -12.04
N ASP A 98 -6.10 2.42 -13.17
CA ASP A 98 -5.02 3.30 -13.64
C ASP A 98 -4.74 4.42 -12.63
N GLN A 99 -5.78 5.04 -12.06
CA GLN A 99 -5.66 6.02 -10.98
C GLN A 99 -5.05 5.41 -9.72
N LEU A 100 -5.45 4.18 -9.36
CA LEU A 100 -4.90 3.44 -8.23
C LEU A 100 -3.40 3.21 -8.42
N TRP A 101 -2.99 2.73 -9.59
CA TRP A 101 -1.59 2.47 -9.90
C TRP A 101 -0.74 3.74 -9.84
N GLN A 102 -1.17 4.81 -10.49
CA GLN A 102 -0.45 6.10 -10.51
C GLN A 102 -0.34 6.72 -9.11
N THR A 103 -1.44 6.68 -8.34
CA THR A 103 -1.45 7.21 -6.97
C THR A 103 -0.53 6.40 -6.07
N LEU A 104 -0.56 5.08 -6.19
CA LEU A 104 0.35 4.18 -5.46
C LEU A 104 1.81 4.45 -5.79
N GLN A 105 2.15 4.59 -7.07
CA GLN A 105 3.51 4.94 -7.49
C GLN A 105 4.00 6.25 -6.85
N ARG A 106 3.15 7.28 -6.86
CA ARG A 106 3.47 8.58 -6.24
C ARG A 106 3.74 8.42 -4.75
N MET A 107 2.86 7.74 -4.03
CA MET A 107 3.00 7.51 -2.59
C MET A 107 4.28 6.73 -2.25
N LEU A 108 4.57 5.67 -3.00
CA LEU A 108 5.75 4.85 -2.79
C LEU A 108 7.04 5.62 -3.09
N ARG A 109 7.10 6.41 -4.18
CA ARG A 109 8.26 7.27 -4.49
C ARG A 109 8.56 8.27 -3.39
N ILE A 110 7.52 8.90 -2.83
CA ILE A 110 7.67 9.79 -1.67
C ILE A 110 8.22 9.01 -0.47
N GLY A 111 7.67 7.82 -0.22
CA GLY A 111 8.10 6.96 0.87
C GLY A 111 9.60 6.61 0.80
N VAL A 112 10.08 6.22 -0.38
CA VAL A 112 11.49 5.91 -0.63
C VAL A 112 12.36 7.16 -0.47
N LYS A 113 11.96 8.26 -1.13
CA LYS A 113 12.75 9.51 -1.11
C LYS A 113 12.97 10.04 0.31
N TYR A 114 11.98 9.96 1.18
CA TYR A 114 12.03 10.53 2.53
C TYR A 114 12.25 9.48 3.63
N ASN A 115 12.43 8.21 3.26
CA ASN A 115 12.55 7.06 4.17
C ASN A 115 11.45 7.05 5.26
N ARG A 116 10.21 7.35 4.86
CA ARG A 116 9.03 7.35 5.73
C ARG A 116 7.74 7.24 4.94
N ILE A 117 6.72 6.66 5.53
CA ILE A 117 5.42 6.57 4.90
C ILE A 117 4.73 7.94 4.96
N VAL A 118 4.41 8.47 3.77
CA VAL A 118 3.64 9.70 3.56
C VAL A 118 2.63 9.42 2.46
N THR A 119 1.36 9.46 2.79
CA THR A 119 0.24 9.18 1.89
C THR A 119 -0.61 10.43 1.62
N ALA A 120 -0.59 11.39 2.55
CA ALA A 120 -1.22 12.69 2.36
C ALA A 120 -0.49 13.50 1.28
N ASP A 121 -1.25 14.28 0.51
CA ASP A 121 -0.68 15.14 -0.52
C ASP A 121 0.08 16.30 0.13
N PRO A 122 1.36 16.49 -0.19
CA PRO A 122 2.16 17.62 0.33
C PRO A 122 1.56 18.99 0.02
N ALA A 123 0.90 19.13 -1.15
CA ALA A 123 0.26 20.38 -1.55
C ALA A 123 -0.96 20.70 -0.66
N GLU A 124 -1.77 19.70 -0.32
CA GLU A 124 -2.92 19.88 0.58
C GLU A 124 -2.49 20.21 2.02
N VAL A 125 -1.39 19.62 2.48
CA VAL A 125 -0.86 19.87 3.84
C VAL A 125 -0.09 21.19 3.91
N GLY A 126 0.36 21.74 2.78
CA GLY A 126 1.19 22.94 2.72
C GLY A 126 2.61 22.74 3.30
N LYS A 127 3.07 21.50 3.38
CA LYS A 127 4.39 21.14 3.95
C LYS A 127 5.12 20.13 3.09
N SER A 128 6.43 20.25 3.03
CA SER A 128 7.25 19.19 2.42
C SER A 128 7.12 17.88 3.21
N PRO A 129 7.18 16.69 2.56
CA PRO A 129 7.04 15.39 3.23
C PRO A 129 7.99 15.19 4.41
N GLY A 130 9.21 15.76 4.33
CA GLY A 130 10.20 15.69 5.41
C GLY A 130 9.81 16.47 6.65
N ARG A 131 8.98 17.51 6.53
CA ARG A 131 8.53 18.38 7.64
C ARG A 131 7.16 18.01 8.21
N MET A 132 6.44 17.06 7.59
CA MET A 132 5.15 16.61 8.10
C MET A 132 5.29 15.85 9.41
N ARG A 133 4.44 16.15 10.39
CA ARG A 133 4.28 15.37 11.61
C ARG A 133 3.61 14.02 11.29
N ARG A 134 3.66 13.08 12.21
CA ARG A 134 3.10 11.74 12.02
C ARG A 134 1.59 11.77 11.70
N GLU A 135 0.85 12.63 12.38
CA GLU A 135 -0.59 12.82 12.21
C GLU A 135 -0.96 13.47 10.87
N GLU A 136 -0.05 14.25 10.27
CA GLU A 136 -0.26 14.93 8.98
C GLU A 136 0.04 14.03 7.78
N ARG A 137 0.87 13.00 7.97
CA ARG A 137 1.36 12.15 6.89
C ARG A 137 0.36 11.12 6.38
N LEU A 138 -0.61 10.73 7.22
CA LEU A 138 -1.53 9.62 6.94
C LEU A 138 -2.97 10.14 6.82
N LEU A 139 -3.73 9.51 5.91
CA LEU A 139 -5.11 9.92 5.59
C LEU A 139 -6.14 9.29 6.53
N VAL A 140 -6.21 7.97 6.56
CA VAL A 140 -7.23 7.22 7.32
C VAL A 140 -6.63 6.18 8.27
N TYR A 141 -5.41 5.73 8.01
CA TYR A 141 -4.78 4.66 8.78
C TYR A 141 -4.61 5.03 10.26
N LYS A 142 -5.30 4.29 11.15
CA LYS A 142 -5.34 4.52 12.61
C LYS A 142 -5.82 5.92 13.00
N LYS A 143 -6.65 6.57 12.18
CA LYS A 143 -7.34 7.80 12.54
C LYS A 143 -8.64 7.48 13.27
N GLN A 144 -9.10 8.42 14.11
CA GLN A 144 -10.37 8.31 14.82
C GLN A 144 -11.53 8.82 13.96
N ALA A 145 -11.36 9.95 13.30
CA ALA A 145 -12.37 10.59 12.49
C ALA A 145 -11.87 10.85 11.06
N CYS A 146 -12.81 10.82 10.12
CA CYS A 146 -12.58 11.16 8.74
C CYS A 146 -12.32 12.67 8.61
N ARG A 147 -11.23 13.03 7.95
CA ARG A 147 -10.87 14.44 7.74
C ARG A 147 -11.84 15.17 6.79
N GLU A 148 -12.58 14.44 5.95
CA GLU A 148 -13.49 15.00 4.95
C GLU A 148 -14.90 15.22 5.49
N CYS A 149 -15.46 14.21 6.22
CA CYS A 149 -16.85 14.24 6.65
C CYS A 149 -17.06 14.16 8.16
N GLY A 150 -15.98 14.05 8.95
CA GLY A 150 -16.03 13.98 10.40
C GLY A 150 -16.51 12.64 10.99
N GLN A 151 -17.00 11.70 10.15
CA GLN A 151 -17.50 10.43 10.64
C GLN A 151 -16.37 9.57 11.25
N ILE A 152 -16.71 8.79 12.27
CA ILE A 152 -15.79 7.84 12.91
C ILE A 152 -15.27 6.85 11.86
N ILE A 153 -13.95 6.63 11.82
CA ILE A 153 -13.32 5.67 10.96
C ILE A 153 -13.61 4.26 11.47
N ALA A 154 -14.24 3.46 10.62
CA ALA A 154 -14.46 2.05 10.88
C ALA A 154 -13.16 1.25 10.75
N SER A 155 -13.03 0.17 11.51
CA SER A 155 -11.91 -0.76 11.40
C SER A 155 -12.36 -2.20 11.61
N TRP A 156 -11.85 -3.10 10.76
CA TRP A 156 -12.14 -4.53 10.82
C TRP A 156 -11.03 -5.38 10.22
N LYS A 157 -11.14 -6.70 10.35
CA LYS A 157 -10.15 -7.63 9.75
C LYS A 157 -10.48 -7.89 8.29
N LEU A 158 -9.50 -7.63 7.41
CA LEU A 158 -9.58 -7.90 5.98
C LEU A 158 -8.21 -8.36 5.46
N GLY A 159 -8.16 -9.55 4.86
CA GLY A 159 -6.91 -10.12 4.37
C GLY A 159 -5.87 -10.36 5.49
N GLY A 160 -6.33 -10.80 6.66
CA GLY A 160 -5.48 -11.10 7.82
C GLY A 160 -4.97 -9.89 8.60
N ARG A 161 -5.24 -8.64 8.14
CA ARG A 161 -4.80 -7.41 8.80
C ARG A 161 -5.96 -6.45 9.03
N THR A 162 -5.86 -5.59 10.04
CA THR A 162 -6.88 -4.57 10.29
C THR A 162 -6.85 -3.51 9.20
N ILE A 163 -7.97 -3.31 8.52
CA ILE A 163 -8.22 -2.19 7.60
C ILE A 163 -8.88 -1.04 8.34
N TYR A 164 -8.71 0.16 7.83
CA TYR A 164 -9.34 1.39 8.29
C TYR A 164 -10.01 2.07 7.11
N ALA A 165 -11.28 2.45 7.22
CA ALA A 165 -12.01 3.09 6.14
C ALA A 165 -13.12 4.01 6.67
N CYS A 166 -13.45 5.05 5.91
CA CYS A 166 -14.62 5.86 6.14
C CYS A 166 -15.80 5.28 5.37
N GLN A 167 -16.78 4.72 6.07
CA GLN A 167 -17.96 4.10 5.47
C GLN A 167 -18.83 5.08 4.63
N ARG A 168 -18.71 6.37 4.89
CA ARG A 168 -19.44 7.41 4.16
C ARG A 168 -18.73 7.86 2.89
N CYS A 169 -17.39 7.99 2.93
CA CYS A 169 -16.62 8.55 1.81
C CYS A 169 -16.14 7.48 0.82
N GLN A 170 -16.13 6.21 1.22
CA GLN A 170 -15.69 5.08 0.39
C GLN A 170 -16.88 4.20 0.04
N SER A 171 -17.29 4.19 -1.19
CA SER A 171 -18.42 3.39 -1.71
C SER A 171 -17.96 2.32 -2.72
#